data_8dbc4bed7ba6862784da0a4025caf950
#
_entry.id   8dbc4bed7ba6862784da0a4025caf950
#
_cell.length_a   1.000
_cell.length_b   1.000
_cell.length_c   1.000
_cell.angle_alpha   90.00
_cell.angle_beta   90.00
_cell.angle_gamma   90.00
#
_symmetry.space_group_name_H-M   'P 1'
#
loop_
_entity.id
_entity.type
_entity.pdbx_description
1 polymer ?
#
loop_
_entity_poly.entity_id
_entity_poly.type
_entity_poly.pdbx_seq_one_letter_code
_entity_poly.pdbx_strand_id
1 'polypeptide(L)'
;LIRKYFPDLDRQEQLYLCLHLLGSRVATQTEEMFDKGSDRTAYETTKSLIAEFEKVACVIFDRRDELERALFLHIKTSLYRYQYGIQIGNPISEDVIREYPNLFEITKLASRYLEQVVGLPIPDSEVAYLALHFGAFLKGEKSQDEKLRILIVCVNGISTGNMLRREI
;
A
#
# COMPACT_ATOMS: atom_id res chain seq x y z
N LEU A 1 19.74 6.23 -16.12
CA LEU A 1 20.51 5.20 -15.40
C LEU A 1 20.04 3.79 -15.80
N ILE A 2 18.72 3.49 -15.74
CA ILE A 2 18.17 2.16 -16.06
C ILE A 2 18.51 1.73 -17.50
N ARG A 3 18.34 2.58 -18.50
CA ARG A 3 18.74 2.30 -19.89
C ARG A 3 20.20 1.89 -20.08
N LYS A 4 21.08 2.30 -19.17
CA LYS A 4 22.50 1.96 -19.23
C LYS A 4 22.76 0.51 -18.82
N TYR A 5 21.96 -0.01 -17.87
CA TYR A 5 22.15 -1.34 -17.30
C TYR A 5 21.18 -2.39 -17.88
N PHE A 6 20.04 -1.92 -18.39
CA PHE A 6 18.97 -2.76 -18.95
C PHE A 6 18.48 -2.16 -20.28
N PRO A 7 19.27 -2.24 -21.35
CA PRO A 7 18.95 -1.61 -22.64
C PRO A 7 17.75 -2.26 -23.34
N ASP A 8 17.49 -3.54 -23.07
CA ASP A 8 16.48 -4.35 -23.75
C ASP A 8 15.09 -4.28 -23.10
N LEU A 9 14.96 -3.62 -21.93
CA LEU A 9 13.67 -3.42 -21.28
C LEU A 9 12.83 -2.42 -22.07
N ASP A 10 11.56 -2.72 -22.25
CA ASP A 10 10.61 -1.78 -22.83
C ASP A 10 10.38 -0.55 -21.92
N ARG A 11 9.68 0.46 -22.43
CA ARG A 11 9.49 1.72 -21.71
C ARG A 11 8.64 1.53 -20.44
N GLN A 12 7.69 0.61 -20.45
CA GLN A 12 6.82 0.34 -19.30
C GLN A 12 7.57 -0.39 -18.20
N GLU A 13 8.39 -1.39 -18.57
CA GLU A 13 9.26 -2.10 -17.65
C GLU A 13 10.32 -1.20 -17.03
N GLN A 14 10.91 -0.28 -17.81
CA GLN A 14 11.86 0.72 -17.31
C GLN A 14 11.19 1.64 -16.28
N LEU A 15 9.96 2.10 -16.55
CA LEU A 15 9.19 2.93 -15.62
C LEU A 15 8.82 2.16 -14.36
N TYR A 16 8.41 0.89 -14.49
CA TYR A 16 8.12 -0.01 -13.38
C TYR A 16 9.34 -0.17 -12.46
N LEU A 17 10.51 -0.44 -13.03
CA LEU A 17 11.77 -0.53 -12.30
C LEU A 17 12.14 0.79 -11.61
N CYS A 18 11.94 1.94 -12.29
CA CYS A 18 12.14 3.25 -11.69
C CYS A 18 11.27 3.46 -10.46
N LEU A 19 9.99 3.11 -10.53
CA LEU A 19 9.06 3.27 -9.42
C LEU A 19 9.43 2.36 -8.23
N HIS A 20 9.82 1.12 -8.49
CA HIS A 20 10.31 0.22 -7.44
C HIS A 20 11.59 0.70 -6.78
N LEU A 21 12.54 1.19 -7.58
CA LEU A 21 13.79 1.74 -7.04
C LEU A 21 13.56 3.04 -6.25
N LEU A 22 12.64 3.89 -6.68
CA LEU A 22 12.25 5.09 -5.94
C LEU A 22 11.53 4.71 -4.64
N GLY A 23 10.63 3.73 -4.69
CA GLY A 23 9.94 3.21 -3.51
C GLY A 23 10.89 2.55 -2.50
N SER A 24 11.87 1.76 -2.97
CA SER A 24 12.84 1.09 -2.10
C SER A 24 13.80 2.04 -1.38
N ARG A 25 14.18 3.15 -2.01
CA ARG A 25 15.02 4.19 -1.36
C ARG A 25 14.31 4.86 -0.20
N VAL A 26 12.99 4.96 -0.23
CA VAL A 26 12.21 5.58 0.83
C VAL A 26 12.07 4.65 2.04
N ALA A 27 12.13 3.32 1.84
CA ALA A 27 12.08 2.35 2.93
C ALA A 27 13.30 2.36 3.85
N THR A 28 14.45 2.88 3.39
CA THR A 28 15.71 2.90 4.14
C THR A 28 16.05 4.24 4.79
N GLN A 29 15.31 5.31 4.51
CA GLN A 29 15.59 6.64 5.04
C GLN A 29 14.50 7.07 6.04
N THR A 30 14.84 6.91 7.30
CA THR A 30 14.12 7.38 8.50
C THR A 30 13.88 8.89 8.51
N GLU A 31 12.80 9.27 9.16
CA GLU A 31 12.35 10.55 9.74
C GLU A 31 12.79 11.91 9.12
N GLU A 32 13.96 12.04 8.51
CA GLU A 32 14.48 13.32 7.97
C GLU A 32 13.97 13.69 6.57
N MET A 33 13.18 12.83 5.89
CA MET A 33 12.76 13.04 4.50
C MET A 33 11.37 13.64 4.32
N PHE A 34 10.66 14.01 5.36
CA PHE A 34 9.28 14.55 5.24
C PHE A 34 9.18 16.01 4.75
N ASP A 35 10.29 16.63 4.31
CA ASP A 35 10.35 18.08 4.10
C ASP A 35 10.31 18.58 2.64
N LYS A 36 9.97 17.74 1.65
CA LYS A 36 9.86 18.20 0.24
C LYS A 36 8.44 18.02 -0.29
N GLY A 37 7.89 19.05 -0.87
CA GLY A 37 6.49 19.26 -1.25
C GLY A 37 5.66 18.05 -1.72
N SER A 38 6.18 17.16 -2.57
CA SER A 38 5.47 15.94 -3.01
C SER A 38 5.30 14.92 -1.88
N ASP A 39 6.24 14.86 -0.94
CA ASP A 39 6.18 13.95 0.20
C ASP A 39 5.15 14.43 1.22
N ARG A 40 4.97 15.74 1.34
CA ARG A 40 3.93 16.31 2.21
C ARG A 40 2.52 15.95 1.72
N THR A 41 2.25 16.05 0.43
CA THR A 41 0.95 15.66 -0.13
C THR A 41 0.67 14.17 0.11
N ALA A 42 1.65 13.30 -0.15
CA ALA A 42 1.51 11.87 0.10
C ALA A 42 1.27 11.56 1.58
N TYR A 43 1.96 12.27 2.47
CA TYR A 43 1.79 12.11 3.92
C TYR A 43 0.41 12.53 4.40
N GLU A 44 -0.06 13.72 4.03
CA GLU A 44 -1.38 14.22 4.38
C GLU A 44 -2.49 13.30 3.81
N THR A 45 -2.32 12.85 2.56
CA THR A 45 -3.24 11.92 1.93
C THR A 45 -3.30 10.59 2.71
N THR A 46 -2.15 10.07 3.14
CA THR A 46 -2.08 8.84 3.94
C THR A 46 -2.84 8.97 5.24
N LYS A 47 -2.59 10.04 6.00
CA LYS A 47 -3.26 10.28 7.30
C LYS A 47 -4.77 10.40 7.15
N SER A 48 -5.21 11.14 6.13
CA SER A 48 -6.64 11.34 5.86
C SER A 48 -7.31 10.04 5.41
N LEU A 49 -6.63 9.24 4.58
CA LEU A 49 -7.16 7.94 4.15
C LEU A 49 -7.31 6.98 5.33
N ILE A 50 -6.34 6.93 6.25
CA ILE A 50 -6.45 6.14 7.48
C ILE A 50 -7.63 6.62 8.33
N ALA A 51 -7.78 7.94 8.52
CA ALA A 51 -8.87 8.50 9.29
C ALA A 51 -10.26 8.19 8.66
N GLU A 52 -10.38 8.25 7.34
CA GLU A 52 -11.61 7.85 6.65
C GLU A 52 -11.87 6.35 6.79
N PHE A 53 -10.85 5.50 6.71
CA PHE A 53 -11.03 4.07 6.95
C PHE A 53 -11.49 3.80 8.40
N GLU A 54 -10.84 4.39 9.42
CA GLU A 54 -11.23 4.26 10.82
C GLU A 54 -12.69 4.65 11.05
N LYS A 55 -13.12 5.74 10.40
CA LYS A 55 -14.49 6.25 10.48
C LYS A 55 -15.49 5.28 9.83
N VAL A 56 -15.21 4.80 8.62
CA VAL A 56 -16.10 3.90 7.87
C VAL A 56 -16.17 2.52 8.52
N ALA A 57 -15.03 2.00 8.98
CA ALA A 57 -14.92 0.70 9.62
C ALA A 57 -15.32 0.70 11.11
N CYS A 58 -15.51 1.88 11.72
CA CYS A 58 -15.73 2.03 13.16
C CYS A 58 -14.62 1.38 14.01
N VAL A 59 -13.37 1.54 13.61
CA VAL A 59 -12.17 0.97 14.28
C VAL A 59 -11.16 2.05 14.59
N ILE A 60 -10.24 1.75 15.51
CA ILE A 60 -9.04 2.55 15.79
C ILE A 60 -7.84 1.61 15.71
N PHE A 61 -6.80 2.00 14.97
CA PHE A 61 -5.59 1.22 14.86
C PHE A 61 -4.66 1.44 16.05
N ASP A 62 -4.34 0.39 16.79
CA ASP A 62 -3.39 0.47 17.92
C ASP A 62 -1.97 0.83 17.45
N ARG A 63 -1.56 0.34 16.27
CA ARG A 63 -0.24 0.59 15.68
C ARG A 63 -0.34 1.56 14.50
N ARG A 64 -1.03 2.67 14.73
CA ARG A 64 -1.31 3.66 13.70
C ARG A 64 -0.04 4.19 13.03
N ASP A 65 1.01 4.48 13.80
CA ASP A 65 2.27 5.01 13.27
C ASP A 65 3.00 4.03 12.34
N GLU A 66 2.88 2.74 12.61
CA GLU A 66 3.43 1.71 11.73
C GLU A 66 2.62 1.58 10.45
N LEU A 67 1.29 1.65 10.55
CA LEU A 67 0.39 1.68 9.40
C LEU A 67 0.66 2.92 8.54
N GLU A 68 0.79 4.10 9.15
CA GLU A 68 1.09 5.34 8.44
C GLU A 68 2.38 5.21 7.63
N ARG A 69 3.45 4.67 8.22
CA ARG A 69 4.72 4.44 7.52
C ARG A 69 4.58 3.46 6.35
N ALA A 70 3.91 2.32 6.58
CA ALA A 70 3.72 1.30 5.55
C ALA A 70 2.85 1.82 4.40
N LEU A 71 1.75 2.49 4.73
CA LEU A 71 0.80 3.01 3.74
C LEU A 71 1.36 4.22 3.00
N PHE A 72 2.15 5.07 3.66
CA PHE A 72 2.80 6.22 3.03
C PHE A 72 3.65 5.82 1.82
N LEU A 73 4.45 4.77 1.95
CA LEU A 73 5.27 4.26 0.85
C LEU A 73 4.41 3.84 -0.35
N HIS A 74 3.30 3.17 -0.07
CA HIS A 74 2.35 2.76 -1.09
C HIS A 74 1.69 3.98 -1.76
N ILE A 75 1.12 4.90 -0.98
CA ILE A 75 0.45 6.11 -1.48
C ILE A 75 1.40 6.98 -2.29
N LYS A 76 2.63 7.20 -1.81
CA LYS A 76 3.63 7.98 -2.54
C LYS A 76 3.87 7.43 -3.95
N THR A 77 4.08 6.12 -4.07
CA THR A 77 4.29 5.48 -5.37
C THR A 77 3.03 5.48 -6.23
N SER A 78 1.86 5.32 -5.63
CA SER A 78 0.57 5.36 -6.32
C SER A 78 0.26 6.75 -6.89
N LEU A 79 0.49 7.82 -6.14
CA LEU A 79 0.30 9.18 -6.62
C LEU A 79 1.17 9.48 -7.85
N TYR A 80 2.43 9.01 -7.86
CA TYR A 80 3.27 9.12 -9.05
C TYR A 80 2.69 8.33 -10.24
N ARG A 81 2.21 7.10 -10.01
CA ARG A 81 1.59 6.31 -11.07
C ARG A 81 0.39 7.01 -11.68
N TYR A 82 -0.48 7.56 -10.84
CA TYR A 82 -1.65 8.31 -11.31
C TYR A 82 -1.26 9.55 -12.11
N GLN A 83 -0.28 10.32 -11.62
CA GLN A 83 0.21 11.52 -12.32
C GLN A 83 0.73 11.21 -13.72
N TYR A 84 1.33 10.05 -13.93
CA TYR A 84 1.90 9.63 -15.22
C TYR A 84 1.04 8.63 -16.00
N GLY A 85 -0.17 8.35 -15.55
CA GLY A 85 -1.11 7.44 -16.21
C GLY A 85 -0.61 5.99 -16.26
N ILE A 86 0.23 5.57 -15.29
CA ILE A 86 0.80 4.22 -15.23
C ILE A 86 -0.15 3.32 -14.46
N GLN A 87 -0.74 2.34 -15.15
CA GLN A 87 -1.56 1.31 -14.53
C GLN A 87 -0.72 0.07 -14.27
N ILE A 88 -0.77 -0.42 -13.03
CA ILE A 88 -0.16 -1.71 -12.65
C ILE A 88 -1.28 -2.63 -12.21
N GLY A 89 -1.37 -3.80 -12.87
CA GLY A 89 -2.27 -4.86 -12.45
C GLY A 89 -1.83 -5.41 -11.09
N ASN A 90 -2.80 -5.80 -10.27
CA ASN A 90 -2.55 -6.52 -9.03
C ASN A 90 -2.97 -7.97 -9.21
N PRO A 91 -2.03 -8.92 -9.31
CA PRO A 91 -2.35 -10.33 -9.57
C PRO A 91 -3.15 -10.98 -8.43
N ILE A 92 -3.12 -10.41 -7.22
CA ILE A 92 -3.83 -10.93 -6.05
C ILE A 92 -5.15 -10.22 -5.77
N SER A 93 -5.58 -9.28 -6.64
CA SER A 93 -6.80 -8.48 -6.37
C SER A 93 -8.06 -9.35 -6.30
N GLU A 94 -8.20 -10.33 -7.19
CA GLU A 94 -9.33 -11.25 -7.19
C GLU A 94 -9.37 -12.12 -5.92
N ASP A 95 -8.22 -12.56 -5.45
CA ASP A 95 -8.12 -13.32 -4.21
C ASP A 95 -8.51 -12.47 -3.00
N VAL A 96 -8.04 -11.22 -2.93
CA VAL A 96 -8.42 -10.29 -1.86
C VAL A 96 -9.92 -10.02 -1.84
N ILE A 97 -10.53 -9.79 -2.99
CA ILE A 97 -11.98 -9.56 -3.11
C ILE A 97 -12.77 -10.80 -2.65
N ARG A 98 -12.31 -11.99 -3.02
CA ARG A 98 -12.96 -13.25 -2.67
C ARG A 98 -12.82 -13.60 -1.18
N GLU A 99 -11.60 -13.51 -0.64
CA GLU A 99 -11.30 -13.96 0.74
C GLU A 99 -11.67 -12.90 1.79
N TYR A 100 -11.62 -11.61 1.43
CA TYR A 100 -11.86 -10.49 2.35
C TYR A 100 -12.90 -9.49 1.81
N PRO A 101 -14.10 -9.92 1.38
CA PRO A 101 -15.07 -9.05 0.70
C PRO A 101 -15.50 -7.84 1.54
N ASN A 102 -15.72 -8.03 2.85
CA ASN A 102 -16.12 -6.94 3.74
C ASN A 102 -15.01 -5.90 3.90
N LEU A 103 -13.77 -6.34 4.06
CA LEU A 103 -12.61 -5.45 4.14
C LEU A 103 -12.42 -4.67 2.84
N PHE A 104 -12.59 -5.35 1.70
CA PHE A 104 -12.51 -4.72 0.39
C PHE A 104 -13.56 -3.62 0.23
N GLU A 105 -14.83 -3.90 0.53
CA GLU A 105 -15.91 -2.91 0.41
C GLU A 105 -15.72 -1.71 1.35
N ILE A 106 -15.32 -1.93 2.59
CA ILE A 106 -15.00 -0.85 3.54
C ILE A 106 -13.84 -0.01 2.99
N THR A 107 -12.79 -0.65 2.48
CA THR A 107 -11.65 0.05 1.89
C THR A 107 -12.06 0.84 0.65
N LYS A 108 -12.93 0.30 -0.18
CA LYS A 108 -13.48 0.96 -1.37
C LYS A 108 -14.23 2.24 -0.99
N LEU A 109 -15.02 2.20 0.08
CA LEU A 109 -15.71 3.40 0.60
C LEU A 109 -14.71 4.45 1.09
N ALA A 110 -13.70 4.06 1.85
CA ALA A 110 -12.66 4.97 2.34
C ALA A 110 -11.82 5.55 1.17
N SER A 111 -11.60 4.78 0.11
CA SER A 111 -10.82 5.19 -1.07
C SER A 111 -11.48 6.30 -1.89
N ARG A 112 -12.76 6.61 -1.68
CA ARG A 112 -13.43 7.77 -2.31
C ARG A 112 -12.74 9.09 -1.96
N TYR A 113 -12.13 9.17 -0.78
CA TYR A 113 -11.29 10.30 -0.42
C TYR A 113 -10.08 10.42 -1.35
N LEU A 114 -9.44 9.30 -1.66
CA LEU A 114 -8.29 9.27 -2.57
C LEU A 114 -8.68 9.67 -4.00
N GLU A 115 -9.87 9.27 -4.46
CA GLU A 115 -10.42 9.72 -5.75
C GLU A 115 -10.57 11.23 -5.84
N GLN A 116 -10.97 11.89 -4.75
CA GLN A 116 -11.07 13.35 -4.70
C GLN A 116 -9.69 14.02 -4.79
N VAL A 117 -8.66 13.44 -4.17
CA VAL A 117 -7.29 13.96 -4.20
C VAL A 117 -6.65 13.79 -5.58
N VAL A 118 -6.88 12.65 -6.20
CA VAL A 118 -6.25 12.27 -7.48
C VAL A 118 -7.04 12.82 -8.68
N GLY A 119 -8.35 13.05 -8.51
CA GLY A 119 -9.26 13.46 -9.59
C GLY A 119 -9.61 12.34 -10.58
N LEU A 120 -9.31 11.08 -10.23
CA LEU A 120 -9.55 9.89 -11.06
C LEU A 120 -10.13 8.76 -10.21
N PRO A 121 -10.94 7.86 -10.80
CA PRO A 121 -11.41 6.67 -10.12
C PRO A 121 -10.25 5.78 -9.69
N ILE A 122 -10.33 5.23 -8.48
CA ILE A 122 -9.34 4.28 -7.97
C ILE A 122 -9.71 2.87 -8.45
N PRO A 123 -8.83 2.18 -9.21
CA PRO A 123 -9.09 0.83 -9.69
C PRO A 123 -9.24 -0.18 -8.53
N ASP A 124 -10.07 -1.21 -8.73
CA ASP A 124 -10.25 -2.27 -7.73
C ASP A 124 -8.93 -2.98 -7.36
N SER A 125 -7.98 -3.07 -8.29
CA SER A 125 -6.63 -3.58 -8.02
C SER A 125 -5.87 -2.74 -7.00
N GLU A 126 -6.03 -1.44 -7.00
CA GLU A 126 -5.42 -0.54 -6.03
C GLU A 126 -6.16 -0.59 -4.69
N VAL A 127 -7.50 -0.65 -4.71
CA VAL A 127 -8.33 -0.85 -3.52
C VAL A 127 -7.92 -2.15 -2.80
N ALA A 128 -7.65 -3.23 -3.55
CA ALA A 128 -7.17 -4.49 -2.97
C ALA A 128 -5.81 -4.34 -2.28
N TYR A 129 -4.87 -3.57 -2.84
CA TYR A 129 -3.61 -3.27 -2.14
C TYR A 129 -3.83 -2.47 -0.85
N LEU A 130 -4.70 -1.46 -0.89
CA LEU A 130 -5.06 -0.69 0.31
C LEU A 130 -5.72 -1.58 1.36
N ALA A 131 -6.60 -2.51 0.96
CA ALA A 131 -7.25 -3.47 1.85
C ALA A 131 -6.22 -4.38 2.55
N LEU A 132 -5.19 -4.84 1.84
CA LEU A 132 -4.10 -5.60 2.45
C LEU A 132 -3.33 -4.79 3.50
N HIS A 133 -3.08 -3.49 3.23
CA HIS A 133 -2.45 -2.63 4.22
C HIS A 133 -3.31 -2.49 5.47
N PHE A 134 -4.59 -2.19 5.34
CA PHE A 134 -5.49 -2.06 6.48
C PHE A 134 -5.66 -3.39 7.23
N GLY A 135 -5.90 -4.49 6.50
CA GLY A 135 -6.07 -5.81 7.09
C GLY A 135 -4.86 -6.27 7.91
N ALA A 136 -3.65 -5.94 7.47
CA ALA A 136 -2.42 -6.28 8.20
C ALA A 136 -2.33 -5.64 9.60
N PHE A 137 -3.05 -4.54 9.83
CA PHE A 137 -3.03 -3.79 11.09
C PHE A 137 -4.33 -3.86 11.89
N LEU A 138 -5.39 -4.45 11.34
CA LEU A 138 -6.58 -4.77 12.13
C LEU A 138 -6.22 -5.81 13.19
N LYS A 139 -6.80 -5.69 14.39
CA LYS A 139 -6.64 -6.70 15.44
C LYS A 139 -7.28 -8.02 14.96
N GLY A 140 -6.46 -9.02 14.69
CA GLY A 140 -6.92 -10.41 14.67
C GLY A 140 -7.01 -10.93 16.10
N GLU A 141 -7.99 -11.75 16.44
CA GLU A 141 -7.98 -12.53 17.66
C GLU A 141 -6.67 -13.33 17.71
N LYS A 142 -5.95 -13.20 18.83
CA LYS A 142 -4.73 -13.98 19.04
C LYS A 142 -5.14 -15.44 19.25
N SER A 143 -5.03 -16.26 18.23
CA SER A 143 -4.88 -17.70 18.46
C SER A 143 -3.52 -17.92 19.12
N GLN A 144 -3.53 -18.32 20.37
CA GLN A 144 -2.36 -18.86 21.06
C GLN A 144 -2.15 -20.28 20.55
N ASP A 145 -1.40 -20.46 19.45
CA ASP A 145 -0.90 -21.78 19.12
C ASP A 145 0.42 -21.72 18.36
N GLU A 146 1.31 -22.59 18.77
CA GLU A 146 2.64 -23.00 18.31
C GLU A 146 3.40 -22.06 17.37
N LYS A 147 4.49 -21.50 17.93
CA LYS A 147 5.40 -20.58 17.23
C LYS A 147 6.25 -21.30 16.17
N LEU A 148 5.69 -21.54 15.00
CA LEU A 148 6.48 -21.78 13.80
C LEU A 148 7.24 -20.51 13.42
N ARG A 149 8.56 -20.61 13.30
CA ARG A 149 9.38 -19.50 12.79
C ARG A 149 9.37 -19.55 11.27
N ILE A 150 8.55 -18.73 10.63
CA ILE A 150 8.44 -18.65 9.19
C ILE A 150 9.08 -17.35 8.71
N LEU A 151 10.01 -17.46 7.77
CA LEU A 151 10.53 -16.31 7.03
C LEU A 151 9.62 -16.04 5.83
N ILE A 152 8.90 -14.93 5.87
CA ILE A 152 8.05 -14.49 4.77
C ILE A 152 8.82 -13.44 3.96
N VAL A 153 9.10 -13.77 2.70
CA VAL A 153 9.68 -12.83 1.72
C VAL A 153 8.59 -12.45 0.74
N CYS A 154 8.17 -11.18 0.78
CA CYS A 154 7.10 -10.68 -0.08
C CYS A 154 7.59 -9.49 -0.91
N VAL A 155 7.44 -9.59 -2.23
CA VAL A 155 7.78 -8.51 -3.18
C VAL A 155 6.79 -7.34 -3.11
N ASN A 156 5.58 -7.57 -2.56
CA ASN A 156 4.51 -6.57 -2.45
C ASN A 156 4.59 -5.72 -1.16
N GLY A 157 5.64 -5.92 -0.35
CA GLY A 157 5.93 -5.08 0.80
C GLY A 157 5.49 -5.64 2.16
N ILE A 158 5.69 -4.83 3.20
CA ILE A 158 5.58 -5.22 4.60
C ILE A 158 4.15 -5.62 5.01
N SER A 159 3.13 -4.91 4.50
CA SER A 159 1.73 -5.15 4.89
C SER A 159 1.23 -6.51 4.41
N THR A 160 1.54 -6.89 3.16
CA THR A 160 1.19 -8.21 2.62
C THR A 160 1.89 -9.33 3.40
N GLY A 161 3.18 -9.14 3.74
CA GLY A 161 3.92 -10.08 4.59
C GLY A 161 3.31 -10.22 6.00
N ASN A 162 2.81 -9.12 6.57
CA ASN A 162 2.15 -9.14 7.88
C ASN A 162 0.78 -9.82 7.85
N MET A 163 0.01 -9.71 6.76
CA MET A 163 -1.23 -10.47 6.61
C MET A 163 -0.96 -11.97 6.54
N LEU A 164 -0.05 -12.39 5.67
CA LEU A 164 0.33 -13.81 5.55
C LEU A 164 0.82 -14.40 6.87
N ARG A 165 1.55 -13.61 7.69
CA ARG A 165 1.99 -14.03 9.03
C ARG A 165 0.83 -14.30 10.00
N ARG A 166 -0.36 -13.75 9.77
CA ARG A 166 -1.54 -13.95 10.63
C ARG A 166 -2.33 -15.20 10.28
N GLU A 167 -2.26 -15.61 9.02
CA GLU A 167 -2.95 -16.79 8.49
C GLU A 167 -2.20 -18.10 8.78
N ILE A 168 -0.93 -18.02 9.20
CA ILE A 168 -0.05 -19.15 9.53
C ILE A 168 0.13 -19.24 11.04
#